data_792383b714799fc6debde413537b4780
#
_entry.id   792383b714799fc6debde413537b4780
#
_cell.length_a   1.000
_cell.length_b   1.000
_cell.length_c   1.000
_cell.angle_alpha   90.00
_cell.angle_beta   90.00
_cell.angle_gamma   90.00
#
_symmetry.space_group_name_H-M   'P 1'
#
loop_
_entity.id
_entity.type
_entity.pdbx_description
1 polymer ?
#
loop_
_entity_poly.entity_id
_entity_poly.type
_entity_poly.pdbx_seq_one_letter_code
_entity_poly.pdbx_strand_id
1 'polypeptide(L)' 'MKDIPKRFPEYSIMHKTILNQIKKLEKEDKSLEIQNKIKIYTLELKKIEDMFPKDFFEKYN' A
#
# COMPACT_ATOMS: atom_id res chain seq x y z
N MET A 1 -21.30 4.55 1.36
CA MET A 1 -20.00 4.92 0.80
C MET A 1 -19.08 5.49 1.86
N LYS A 2 -17.83 5.09 1.84
CA LYS A 2 -16.84 5.66 2.75
C LYS A 2 -16.44 7.06 2.26
N ASP A 3 -16.35 8.00 3.18
CA ASP A 3 -15.85 9.33 2.85
C ASP A 3 -14.33 9.25 2.71
N ILE A 4 -13.80 10.13 1.84
CA ILE A 4 -12.35 10.23 1.69
C ILE A 4 -11.80 10.93 2.94
N PRO A 5 -10.79 10.35 3.62
CA PRO A 5 -10.19 10.98 4.79
C PRO A 5 -9.61 12.37 4.46
N LYS A 6 -9.63 13.26 5.42
CA LYS A 6 -9.11 14.62 5.23
C LYS A 6 -7.61 14.62 4.89
N ARG A 7 -6.89 13.59 5.31
CA ARG A 7 -5.47 13.44 5.04
C ARG A 7 -5.20 12.56 3.83
N PHE A 8 -6.13 12.52 2.88
CA PHE A 8 -5.95 11.64 1.75
C PHE A 8 -4.63 11.86 0.98
N PRO A 9 -4.11 13.10 0.84
CA PRO A 9 -2.83 13.26 0.14
C PRO A 9 -1.68 12.54 0.84
N GLU A 10 -1.65 12.56 2.18
CA GLU A 10 -0.64 11.85 2.96
C GLU A 10 -0.77 10.34 2.78
N TYR A 11 -1.99 9.82 2.88
CA TYR A 11 -2.24 8.40 2.71
C TYR A 11 -1.97 7.94 1.29
N SER A 12 -2.25 8.78 0.30
CA SER A 12 -1.95 8.46 -1.09
C SER A 12 -0.44 8.33 -1.31
N ILE A 13 0.33 9.22 -0.72
CA ILE A 13 1.80 9.16 -0.80
C ILE A 13 2.30 7.92 -0.07
N MET A 14 1.77 7.62 1.12
CA MET A 14 2.14 6.43 1.88
C MET A 14 1.84 5.15 1.09
N HIS A 15 0.67 5.09 0.49
CA HIS A 15 0.26 3.94 -0.32
C HIS A 15 1.25 3.72 -1.46
N LYS A 16 1.58 4.77 -2.18
CA LYS A 16 2.52 4.69 -3.29
C LYS A 16 3.91 4.29 -2.83
N THR A 17 4.37 4.84 -1.72
CA THR A 17 5.68 4.52 -1.16
C THR A 17 5.76 3.04 -0.77
N ILE A 18 4.74 2.54 -0.07
CA ILE A 18 4.69 1.13 0.35
C ILE A 18 4.63 0.23 -0.88
N LEU A 19 3.82 0.58 -1.87
CA LEU A 19 3.70 -0.20 -3.10
C LEU A 19 5.05 -0.28 -3.82
N ASN A 20 5.79 0.83 -3.88
CA ASN A 20 7.12 0.85 -4.48
C ASN A 20 8.11 -0.01 -3.70
N GLN A 21 8.02 -0.02 -2.37
CA GLN A 21 8.86 -0.89 -1.55
C GLN A 21 8.57 -2.37 -1.82
N ILE A 22 7.30 -2.73 -1.94
CA ILE A 22 6.92 -4.10 -2.28
C ILE A 22 7.49 -4.50 -3.63
N LYS A 23 7.35 -3.66 -4.64
CA LYS A 23 7.90 -3.93 -5.96
C LYS A 23 9.41 -4.10 -5.94
N LYS A 24 10.08 -3.29 -5.15
CA LYS A 24 11.53 -3.36 -4.99
C LYS A 24 11.94 -4.67 -4.32
N LEU A 25 11.23 -5.06 -3.26
CA LEU A 25 11.51 -6.30 -2.55
C LEU A 25 11.24 -7.54 -3.42
N GLU A 26 10.24 -7.47 -4.29
CA GLU A 26 9.94 -8.57 -5.20
C GLU A 26 11.09 -8.85 -6.19
N LYS A 27 11.91 -7.84 -6.47
CA LYS A 27 13.07 -7.98 -7.34
C LYS A 27 14.30 -8.50 -6.60
N GLU A 28 14.27 -8.50 -5.29
CA GLU A 28 15.38 -8.98 -4.49
C GLU A 28 15.30 -10.50 -4.29
N ASP A 29 16.25 -11.03 -3.54
CA ASP A 29 16.32 -12.44 -3.21
C ASP A 29 15.04 -12.88 -2.49
N LYS A 30 14.55 -14.09 -2.82
CA LYS A 30 13.31 -14.62 -2.23
C LYS A 30 13.58 -15.32 -0.90
N SER A 31 14.33 -14.67 -0.03
CA SER A 31 14.55 -15.20 1.30
C SER A 31 13.29 -15.09 2.15
N LEU A 32 13.23 -15.85 3.23
CA LEU A 32 12.10 -15.81 4.16
C LEU A 32 11.93 -14.41 4.75
N GLU A 33 13.04 -13.74 5.03
CA GLU A 33 13.03 -12.38 5.55
C GLU A 33 12.37 -11.39 4.59
N ILE A 34 12.69 -11.48 3.31
CA ILE A 34 12.09 -10.62 2.29
C ILE A 34 10.60 -10.92 2.14
N GLN A 35 10.23 -12.19 2.14
CA GLN A 35 8.82 -12.58 2.03
C GLN A 35 8.01 -12.05 3.22
N ASN A 36 8.59 -12.08 4.42
CA ASN A 36 7.93 -11.54 5.61
C ASN A 36 7.74 -10.03 5.50
N LYS A 37 8.72 -9.31 4.99
CA LYS A 37 8.60 -7.87 4.77
C LYS A 37 7.50 -7.54 3.78
N ILE A 38 7.44 -8.26 2.67
CA ILE A 38 6.39 -8.09 1.68
C ILE A 38 5.02 -8.31 2.30
N LYS A 39 4.88 -9.34 3.12
CA LYS A 39 3.64 -9.64 3.80
C LYS A 39 3.20 -8.50 4.72
N ILE A 40 4.12 -7.96 5.51
CA ILE A 40 3.84 -6.85 6.42
C ILE A 40 3.41 -5.61 5.64
N TYR A 41 4.14 -5.26 4.58
CA TYR A 41 3.81 -4.10 3.76
C TYR A 41 2.48 -4.27 3.04
N THR A 42 2.18 -5.48 2.59
CA THR A 42 0.89 -5.78 1.95
C THR A 42 -0.26 -5.56 2.93
N LEU A 43 -0.10 -5.97 4.19
CA LEU A 43 -1.11 -5.74 5.22
C LEU A 43 -1.32 -4.25 5.49
N GLU A 44 -0.23 -3.49 5.52
CA GLU A 44 -0.33 -2.04 5.72
C GLU A 44 -0.99 -1.35 4.55
N LEU A 45 -0.69 -1.76 3.32
CA LEU A 45 -1.38 -1.28 2.14
C LEU A 45 -2.88 -1.50 2.23
N LYS A 46 -3.26 -2.69 2.64
CA LYS A 46 -4.66 -3.05 2.77
C LYS A 46 -5.38 -2.18 3.80
N LYS A 47 -4.71 -1.88 4.92
CA LYS A 47 -5.27 -1.00 5.94
C LYS A 47 -5.53 0.40 5.37
N ILE A 48 -4.59 0.92 4.59
CA ILE A 48 -4.76 2.22 3.95
C ILE A 48 -5.90 2.18 2.94
N GLU A 49 -5.93 1.16 2.11
CA GLU A 49 -6.99 1.01 1.11
C GLU A 49 -8.37 0.91 1.73
N ASP A 50 -8.49 0.27 2.90
CA ASP A 50 -9.76 0.14 3.59
C ASP A 50 -10.29 1.48 4.12
N MET A 51 -9.43 2.48 4.25
CA MET A 51 -9.83 3.82 4.69
C MET A 51 -10.49 4.65 3.58
N PHE A 52 -10.43 4.18 2.34
CA PHE A 52 -10.90 4.91 1.17
C PHE A 52 -12.00 4.17 0.45
N PRO A 53 -12.77 4.88 -0.43
CA PRO A 53 -13.73 4.20 -1.30
C PRO A 53 -13.05 3.14 -2.15
N LYS A 54 -13.79 2.10 -2.48
CA LYS A 54 -13.27 0.91 -3.14
C LYS A 54 -12.41 1.20 -4.38
N ASP A 55 -12.79 2.18 -5.17
CA ASP A 55 -12.12 2.47 -6.44
C ASP A 55 -11.16 3.64 -6.37
N PHE A 56 -10.92 4.18 -5.19
CA PHE A 56 -10.11 5.38 -5.04
C PHE A 56 -8.71 5.22 -5.66
N PHE A 57 -8.00 4.16 -5.29
CA PHE A 57 -6.63 3.98 -5.74
C PHE A 57 -6.52 3.52 -7.18
N GLU A 58 -7.58 2.98 -7.75
CA GLU A 58 -7.62 2.66 -9.17
C GLU A 58 -7.63 3.91 -10.02
N LYS A 59 -8.27 4.98 -9.54
CA LYS A 59 -8.34 6.23 -10.27
C LYS A 59 -7.11 7.12 -10.07
N TYR A 60 -6.50 7.06 -8.89
CA TYR A 60 -5.45 8.01 -8.51
C TYR A 60 -4.05 7.41 -8.45
N ASN A 61 -3.93 6.15 -8.70
CA ASN A 61 -2.66 5.48 -8.89
C ASN A 61 -2.53 4.99 -10.31
#